data_3c88a4e620b5ce8f3cb4387f4fa86a3d
#
_entry.id   3c88a4e620b5ce8f3cb4387f4fa86a3d
#
_cell.length_a   1.000
_cell.length_b   1.000
_cell.length_c   1.000
_cell.angle_alpha   90.00
_cell.angle_beta   90.00
_cell.angle_gamma   90.00
#
_symmetry.space_group_name_H-M   'P 1'
#
loop_
_entity.id
_entity.type
_entity.pdbx_description
1 polymer ?
#
loop_
_entity_poly.entity_id
_entity_poly.type
_entity_poly.pdbx_seq_one_letter_code
_entity_poly.pdbx_strand_id
1 'polypeptide(L)'
;MTPDLPFVNRRRLLCGCAGLAGFAALGLAGCGQDTASSAQAQAPAEIQPQSSCSLDGMLLSDYPGPKGQIRFANVAEVQWFCDTTELLSTLLAPEQVRTVVSAFVQDMAKADWEQPRGHWIDARQAVYVLGSRRRGSMGPTAISFASDADAQAFVQQQGGRALRFAEIQPAMVDLSGGAQQDTRM
;
A
#
# COMPACT_ATOMS: atom_id res chain seq x y z
N MET A 1 33.71 -46.89 -36.71
CA MET A 1 34.16 -45.87 -37.67
C MET A 1 34.20 -44.57 -36.96
N THR A 2 35.32 -44.24 -36.40
CA THR A 2 35.73 -42.90 -35.98
C THR A 2 36.49 -42.26 -37.15
N PRO A 3 36.42 -40.97 -37.34
CA PRO A 3 37.65 -40.19 -37.30
C PRO A 3 37.44 -38.85 -36.60
N ASP A 4 38.34 -38.51 -35.76
CA ASP A 4 39.57 -37.72 -35.88
C ASP A 4 39.39 -36.22 -35.79
N LEU A 5 39.84 -35.71 -34.65
CA LEU A 5 40.16 -34.30 -34.37
C LEU A 5 41.47 -33.91 -35.08
N PRO A 6 41.67 -32.65 -35.45
CA PRO A 6 43.01 -32.12 -35.47
C PRO A 6 43.25 -31.06 -34.41
N PHE A 7 44.29 -31.27 -33.66
CA PHE A 7 45.10 -30.34 -32.92
C PHE A 7 45.72 -29.29 -33.82
N VAL A 8 45.68 -28.03 -33.46
CA VAL A 8 46.60 -26.98 -33.89
C VAL A 8 46.77 -26.00 -32.73
N ASN A 9 47.79 -26.05 -32.08
CA ASN A 9 49.16 -25.58 -32.11
C ASN A 9 49.33 -24.18 -31.52
N ARG A 10 49.93 -24.21 -30.33
CA ARG A 10 50.56 -23.06 -29.68
C ARG A 10 51.75 -22.63 -30.49
N ARG A 11 51.98 -21.38 -30.76
CA ARG A 11 53.25 -20.69 -30.58
C ARG A 11 53.22 -19.25 -31.15
N ARG A 12 53.58 -18.35 -30.23
CA ARG A 12 54.47 -17.18 -30.41
C ARG A 12 54.03 -16.03 -31.34
N LEU A 13 53.91 -14.85 -30.73
CA LEU A 13 54.94 -13.86 -30.99
C LEU A 13 54.82 -12.72 -29.97
N LEU A 14 55.95 -12.54 -29.27
CA LEU A 14 56.27 -11.35 -28.48
C LEU A 14 56.78 -10.26 -29.46
N CYS A 15 56.45 -9.02 -29.21
CA CYS A 15 57.11 -7.75 -29.46
C CYS A 15 56.03 -6.67 -29.47
N GLY A 16 56.12 -5.57 -28.83
CA GLY A 16 57.15 -4.83 -28.11
C GLY A 16 56.69 -3.39 -28.03
N CYS A 17 57.11 -2.75 -26.94
CA CYS A 17 57.31 -1.30 -26.83
C CYS A 17 56.12 -0.36 -26.59
N ALA A 18 56.01 0.05 -25.35
CA ALA A 18 56.23 1.44 -24.89
C ALA A 18 55.30 2.55 -25.42
N GLY A 19 54.60 3.14 -24.51
CA GLY A 19 54.09 4.50 -24.71
C GLY A 19 52.93 4.91 -23.80
N LEU A 20 53.28 5.60 -22.72
CA LEU A 20 52.56 6.75 -22.13
C LEU A 20 51.15 6.60 -21.57
N ALA A 21 51.12 6.70 -20.26
CA ALA A 21 50.21 7.52 -19.44
C ALA A 21 48.85 7.91 -20.08
N GLY A 22 47.82 7.27 -19.61
CA GLY A 22 46.44 7.67 -19.80
C GLY A 22 45.62 7.37 -18.58
N PHE A 23 45.20 8.37 -17.89
CA PHE A 23 44.38 8.36 -16.67
C PHE A 23 43.29 7.32 -16.68
N ALA A 24 43.37 6.40 -15.74
CA ALA A 24 42.25 5.52 -15.37
C ALA A 24 41.21 6.35 -14.61
N ALA A 25 40.22 6.86 -15.31
CA ALA A 25 38.96 7.26 -14.69
C ALA A 25 38.20 5.99 -14.31
N LEU A 26 38.42 5.51 -13.10
CA LEU A 26 37.52 4.55 -12.43
C LEU A 26 36.19 5.26 -12.23
N GLY A 27 35.28 5.09 -13.16
CA GLY A 27 33.87 5.44 -12.99
C GLY A 27 33.31 4.55 -11.88
N LEU A 28 33.08 5.14 -10.71
CA LEU A 28 32.22 4.59 -9.66
C LEU A 28 30.78 4.53 -10.21
N ALA A 29 30.46 3.48 -10.92
CA ALA A 29 29.07 3.07 -11.14
C ALA A 29 28.63 2.28 -9.92
N GLY A 30 28.34 2.99 -8.86
CA GLY A 30 27.80 2.41 -7.64
C GLY A 30 26.62 3.25 -7.15
N CYS A 31 25.55 2.56 -6.77
CA CYS A 31 24.36 3.05 -6.04
C CYS A 31 23.26 3.70 -6.89
N GLY A 32 22.60 2.91 -7.72
CA GLY A 32 21.28 3.24 -8.26
C GLY A 32 20.16 2.28 -7.82
N GLN A 33 20.47 1.30 -6.96
CA GLN A 33 19.48 0.27 -6.59
C GLN A 33 18.63 0.63 -5.35
N ASP A 34 19.14 1.43 -4.43
CA ASP A 34 18.45 1.70 -3.17
C ASP A 34 17.29 2.69 -3.30
N THR A 35 17.36 3.63 -4.27
CA THR A 35 16.29 4.62 -4.49
C THR A 35 15.06 4.03 -5.18
N ALA A 36 15.24 3.08 -6.09
CA ALA A 36 14.10 2.40 -6.74
C ALA A 36 13.37 1.47 -5.75
N SER A 37 14.12 0.78 -4.89
CA SER A 37 13.55 -0.10 -3.85
C SER A 37 12.77 0.70 -2.80
N SER A 38 13.25 1.86 -2.38
CA SER A 38 12.57 2.71 -1.40
C SER A 38 11.32 3.36 -1.98
N ALA A 39 11.34 3.81 -3.24
CA ALA A 39 10.17 4.36 -3.92
C ALA A 39 9.08 3.30 -4.13
N GLN A 40 9.47 2.07 -4.46
CA GLN A 40 8.53 0.95 -4.62
C GLN A 40 7.93 0.49 -3.29
N ALA A 41 8.67 0.59 -2.18
CA ALA A 41 8.16 0.34 -0.84
C ALA A 41 7.13 1.39 -0.39
N GLN A 42 7.14 2.58 -0.96
CA GLN A 42 6.21 3.67 -0.65
C GLN A 42 4.95 3.68 -1.54
N ALA A 43 4.97 3.01 -2.68
CA ALA A 43 3.82 2.93 -3.57
C ALA A 43 2.74 1.97 -3.04
N PRO A 44 1.44 2.24 -3.31
CA PRO A 44 0.37 1.32 -2.97
C PRO A 44 0.50 0.01 -3.77
N ALA A 45 0.15 -1.10 -3.12
CA ALA A 45 -0.01 -2.38 -3.78
C ALA A 45 -1.45 -2.55 -4.30
N GLU A 46 -1.64 -3.40 -5.31
CA GLU A 46 -2.98 -3.76 -5.79
C GLU A 46 -3.50 -5.01 -5.07
N ILE A 47 -4.81 -5.01 -4.81
CA ILE A 47 -5.51 -6.14 -4.19
C ILE A 47 -5.45 -7.34 -5.13
N GLN A 48 -4.93 -8.46 -4.63
CA GLN A 48 -4.90 -9.74 -5.30
C GLN A 48 -6.07 -10.63 -4.84
N PRO A 49 -6.48 -11.66 -5.58
CA PRO A 49 -7.57 -12.55 -5.16
C PRO A 49 -7.37 -13.18 -3.78
N GLN A 50 -6.12 -13.40 -3.37
CA GLN A 50 -5.73 -13.96 -2.07
C GLN A 50 -5.46 -12.93 -0.98
N SER A 51 -5.60 -11.62 -1.27
CA SER A 51 -5.38 -10.58 -0.26
C SER A 51 -6.41 -10.68 0.85
N SER A 52 -5.94 -10.87 2.06
CA SER A 52 -6.78 -11.02 3.25
C SER A 52 -6.50 -9.94 4.30
N CYS A 53 -7.52 -9.59 5.05
CA CYS A 53 -7.44 -8.63 6.13
C CYS A 53 -6.47 -9.13 7.23
N SER A 54 -5.61 -8.25 7.69
CA SER A 54 -4.60 -8.57 8.70
C SER A 54 -5.17 -8.69 10.11
N LEU A 55 -6.41 -8.24 10.34
CA LEU A 55 -7.06 -8.32 11.65
C LEU A 55 -7.89 -9.59 11.82
N ASP A 56 -8.63 -10.00 10.78
CA ASP A 56 -9.62 -11.08 10.88
C ASP A 56 -9.47 -12.18 9.82
N GLY A 57 -8.57 -11.99 8.83
CA GLY A 57 -8.30 -12.98 7.79
C GLY A 57 -9.33 -13.02 6.66
N MET A 58 -10.33 -12.14 6.63
CA MET A 58 -11.34 -12.08 5.58
C MET A 58 -10.71 -11.72 4.23
N LEU A 59 -11.14 -12.35 3.14
CA LEU A 59 -10.70 -11.97 1.79
C LEU A 59 -11.27 -10.61 1.43
N LEU A 60 -10.41 -9.69 0.99
CA LEU A 60 -10.83 -8.33 0.65
C LEU A 60 -11.82 -8.29 -0.51
N SER A 61 -11.71 -9.25 -1.45
CA SER A 61 -12.55 -9.34 -2.63
C SER A 61 -14.01 -9.70 -2.34
N ASP A 62 -14.29 -10.28 -1.17
CA ASP A 62 -15.61 -10.83 -0.85
C ASP A 62 -16.56 -9.79 -0.24
N TYR A 63 -16.03 -8.61 0.08
CA TYR A 63 -16.76 -7.59 0.82
C TYR A 63 -16.72 -6.22 0.13
N PRO A 64 -17.84 -5.46 0.20
CA PRO A 64 -17.93 -4.13 -0.39
C PRO A 64 -17.22 -3.07 0.47
N GLY A 65 -17.17 -1.85 -0.05
CA GLY A 65 -16.69 -0.67 0.65
C GLY A 65 -15.17 -0.48 0.63
N PRO A 66 -14.70 0.67 1.13
CA PRO A 66 -13.30 1.08 1.01
C PRO A 66 -12.36 0.15 1.74
N LYS A 67 -11.25 -0.18 1.09
CA LYS A 67 -10.14 -0.97 1.64
C LYS A 67 -8.99 -0.08 2.05
N GLY A 68 -8.12 -0.63 2.88
CA GLY A 68 -6.92 0.04 3.31
C GLY A 68 -5.69 -0.85 3.28
N GLN A 69 -4.51 -0.22 3.27
CA GLN A 69 -3.24 -0.91 3.38
C GLN A 69 -2.22 -0.08 4.15
N ILE A 70 -1.40 -0.76 4.95
CA ILE A 70 -0.27 -0.15 5.67
C ILE A 70 1.00 -0.94 5.36
N ARG A 71 2.09 -0.21 5.16
CA ARG A 71 3.45 -0.78 5.19
C ARG A 71 4.15 -0.30 6.44
N PHE A 72 4.65 -1.25 7.20
CA PHE A 72 5.49 -0.97 8.36
C PHE A 72 6.97 -1.17 8.02
N ALA A 73 7.83 -0.39 8.67
CA ALA A 73 9.27 -0.60 8.56
C ALA A 73 9.65 -2.00 9.06
N ASN A 74 10.59 -2.63 8.36
CA ASN A 74 11.09 -3.99 8.65
C ASN A 74 10.03 -5.10 8.54
N VAL A 75 8.90 -4.84 7.86
CA VAL A 75 7.89 -5.84 7.50
C VAL A 75 7.80 -5.87 5.98
N ALA A 76 8.07 -7.03 5.37
CA ALA A 76 8.10 -7.16 3.92
C ALA A 76 6.70 -7.10 3.31
N GLU A 77 5.71 -7.68 4.01
CA GLU A 77 4.34 -7.82 3.54
C GLU A 77 3.53 -6.56 3.81
N VAL A 78 2.62 -6.27 2.88
CA VAL A 78 1.58 -5.26 3.08
C VAL A 78 0.56 -5.76 4.09
N GLN A 79 0.24 -4.93 5.07
CA GLN A 79 -0.88 -5.18 5.98
C GLN A 79 -2.15 -4.66 5.33
N TRP A 80 -3.06 -5.55 5.01
CA TRP A 80 -4.34 -5.25 4.38
C TRP A 80 -5.46 -5.09 5.41
N PHE A 81 -6.42 -4.23 5.11
CA PHE A 81 -7.60 -3.99 5.94
C PHE A 81 -8.85 -4.06 5.06
N CYS A 82 -9.81 -4.86 5.46
CA CYS A 82 -11.08 -5.04 4.73
C CYS A 82 -12.01 -3.83 4.88
N ASP A 83 -11.73 -2.95 5.84
CA ASP A 83 -12.47 -1.70 6.06
C ASP A 83 -11.50 -0.56 6.43
N THR A 84 -11.82 0.64 5.97
CA THR A 84 -11.03 1.85 6.30
C THR A 84 -11.07 2.18 7.79
N THR A 85 -12.16 1.83 8.50
CA THR A 85 -12.26 2.01 9.95
C THR A 85 -11.20 1.19 10.68
N GLU A 86 -10.93 -0.03 10.23
CA GLU A 86 -9.88 -0.90 10.80
C GLU A 86 -8.49 -0.32 10.59
N LEU A 87 -8.22 0.22 9.39
CA LEU A 87 -6.97 0.90 9.11
C LEU A 87 -6.78 2.11 10.03
N LEU A 88 -7.82 2.96 10.16
CA LEU A 88 -7.78 4.14 11.01
C LEU A 88 -7.61 3.76 12.49
N SER A 89 -8.34 2.75 12.96
CA SER A 89 -8.18 2.21 14.31
C SER A 89 -6.74 1.77 14.57
N THR A 90 -6.14 1.05 13.61
CA THR A 90 -4.74 0.62 13.71
C THR A 90 -3.76 1.79 13.71
N LEU A 91 -3.96 2.81 12.86
CA LEU A 91 -3.07 3.97 12.78
C LEU A 91 -3.15 4.88 14.02
N LEU A 92 -4.31 4.98 14.62
CA LEU A 92 -4.61 5.90 15.73
C LEU A 92 -4.54 5.22 17.10
N ALA A 93 -4.31 3.91 17.14
CA ALA A 93 -4.16 3.16 18.39
C ALA A 93 -3.02 3.74 19.23
N PRO A 94 -3.25 4.08 20.51
CA PRO A 94 -2.22 4.63 21.39
C PRO A 94 -0.99 3.71 21.57
N GLU A 95 -1.22 2.39 21.46
CA GLU A 95 -0.19 1.35 21.55
C GLU A 95 0.57 1.12 20.23
N GLN A 96 0.22 1.82 19.14
CA GLN A 96 0.90 1.68 17.85
C GLN A 96 2.30 2.31 17.90
N VAL A 97 3.32 1.46 18.06
CA VAL A 97 4.73 1.85 18.16
C VAL A 97 5.54 1.54 16.91
N ARG A 98 4.99 0.79 15.95
CA ARG A 98 5.69 0.43 14.71
C ARG A 98 5.80 1.63 13.79
N THR A 99 6.96 1.84 13.18
CA THR A 99 7.14 2.89 12.19
C THR A 99 6.32 2.59 10.93
N VAL A 100 5.37 3.47 10.62
CA VAL A 100 4.57 3.42 9.41
C VAL A 100 5.37 4.05 8.27
N VAL A 101 5.68 3.28 7.23
CA VAL A 101 6.36 3.74 6.01
C VAL A 101 5.36 4.43 5.08
N SER A 102 4.22 3.78 4.84
CA SER A 102 3.12 4.33 4.04
C SER A 102 1.79 3.72 4.47
N ALA A 103 0.73 4.48 4.28
CA ALA A 103 -0.64 4.03 4.50
C ALA A 103 -1.54 4.59 3.41
N PHE A 104 -2.36 3.74 2.80
CA PHE A 104 -3.24 4.12 1.71
C PHE A 104 -4.66 3.62 1.96
N VAL A 105 -5.62 4.41 1.48
CA VAL A 105 -7.04 4.07 1.42
C VAL A 105 -7.54 4.33 -0.01
N GLN A 106 -8.72 3.86 -0.36
CA GLN A 106 -9.27 4.07 -1.69
C GLN A 106 -10.09 5.36 -1.78
N ASP A 107 -9.96 6.10 -2.88
CA ASP A 107 -10.82 7.23 -3.22
C ASP A 107 -12.18 6.71 -3.71
N MET A 108 -13.18 6.74 -2.85
CA MET A 108 -14.51 6.20 -3.13
C MET A 108 -15.38 7.09 -4.02
N ALA A 109 -14.86 8.23 -4.46
CA ALA A 109 -15.46 8.96 -5.58
C ALA A 109 -15.20 8.29 -6.92
N LYS A 110 -14.18 7.44 -6.99
CA LYS A 110 -13.71 6.78 -8.23
C LYS A 110 -13.76 5.26 -8.17
N ALA A 111 -13.50 4.67 -7.00
CA ALA A 111 -13.52 3.23 -6.83
C ALA A 111 -14.96 2.70 -6.85
N ASP A 112 -15.13 1.52 -7.44
CA ASP A 112 -16.40 0.80 -7.35
C ASP A 112 -16.67 0.39 -5.89
N TRP A 113 -17.92 0.46 -5.48
CA TRP A 113 -18.29 0.14 -4.10
C TRP A 113 -18.30 -1.35 -3.81
N GLU A 114 -18.82 -2.14 -4.73
CA GLU A 114 -19.00 -3.59 -4.54
C GLU A 114 -17.69 -4.36 -4.77
N GLN A 115 -16.85 -3.87 -5.69
CA GLN A 115 -15.55 -4.45 -6.00
C GLN A 115 -14.47 -3.37 -6.05
N PRO A 116 -14.12 -2.76 -4.91
CA PRO A 116 -13.19 -1.64 -4.87
C PRO A 116 -11.78 -2.10 -5.25
N ARG A 117 -11.22 -1.44 -6.28
CA ARG A 117 -9.86 -1.69 -6.78
C ARG A 117 -9.20 -0.38 -7.19
N GLY A 118 -7.89 -0.31 -7.01
CA GLY A 118 -7.11 0.87 -7.38
C GLY A 118 -7.55 2.15 -6.66
N HIS A 119 -7.31 3.29 -7.29
CA HIS A 119 -7.68 4.62 -6.78
C HIS A 119 -7.14 4.92 -5.38
N TRP A 120 -5.93 4.43 -5.09
CA TRP A 120 -5.27 4.60 -3.81
C TRP A 120 -4.83 6.04 -3.57
N ILE A 121 -5.10 6.54 -2.38
CA ILE A 121 -4.70 7.86 -1.89
C ILE A 121 -4.04 7.72 -0.52
N ASP A 122 -3.15 8.65 -0.18
CA ASP A 122 -2.51 8.66 1.13
C ASP A 122 -3.55 8.81 2.24
N ALA A 123 -3.53 7.91 3.21
CA ALA A 123 -4.51 7.85 4.29
C ALA A 123 -4.48 9.10 5.18
N ARG A 124 -3.33 9.77 5.33
CA ARG A 124 -3.22 10.98 6.15
C ARG A 124 -3.69 12.24 5.42
N GLN A 125 -3.78 12.18 4.09
CA GLN A 125 -4.25 13.30 3.26
C GLN A 125 -5.72 13.18 2.86
N ALA A 126 -6.31 12.00 3.03
CA ALA A 126 -7.70 11.73 2.70
C ALA A 126 -8.67 12.53 3.58
N VAL A 127 -9.86 12.76 3.04
CA VAL A 127 -11.04 13.22 3.77
C VAL A 127 -11.94 12.02 4.04
N TYR A 128 -12.42 11.88 5.25
CA TYR A 128 -13.24 10.76 5.69
C TYR A 128 -14.66 11.19 6.02
N VAL A 129 -15.63 10.41 5.59
CA VAL A 129 -17.04 10.59 6.02
C VAL A 129 -17.39 9.48 7.01
N LEU A 130 -17.67 9.87 8.25
CA LEU A 130 -18.10 8.99 9.32
C LEU A 130 -19.59 9.15 9.58
N GLY A 131 -20.24 8.07 10.01
CA GLY A 131 -21.66 8.09 10.40
C GLY A 131 -22.64 8.19 9.23
N SER A 132 -22.23 7.85 8.02
CA SER A 132 -23.14 7.77 6.87
C SER A 132 -24.06 6.54 6.96
N ARG A 133 -25.11 6.52 6.12
CA ARG A 133 -26.00 5.36 5.98
C ARG A 133 -25.37 4.20 5.22
N ARG A 134 -24.32 4.47 4.43
CA ARG A 134 -23.65 3.44 3.64
C ARG A 134 -22.76 2.59 4.54
N ARG A 135 -22.74 1.30 4.29
CA ARG A 135 -22.03 0.32 5.12
C ARG A 135 -20.92 -0.36 4.31
N GLY A 136 -19.75 -0.51 4.93
CA GLY A 136 -18.64 -1.29 4.40
C GLY A 136 -18.70 -2.76 4.82
N SER A 137 -17.54 -3.43 4.75
CA SER A 137 -17.41 -4.86 5.06
C SER A 137 -17.81 -5.22 6.49
N MET A 138 -17.52 -4.36 7.47
CA MET A 138 -17.79 -4.59 8.89
C MET A 138 -18.98 -3.77 9.42
N GLY A 139 -19.84 -3.23 8.55
CA GLY A 139 -20.97 -2.42 8.94
C GLY A 139 -20.73 -0.91 8.79
N PRO A 140 -20.88 -0.07 9.84
CA PRO A 140 -20.54 1.34 9.75
C PRO A 140 -19.07 1.52 9.37
N THR A 141 -18.80 2.34 8.34
CA THR A 141 -17.45 2.52 7.82
C THR A 141 -17.07 3.99 7.70
N ALA A 142 -15.77 4.27 7.80
CA ALA A 142 -15.19 5.58 7.46
C ALA A 142 -14.88 5.60 5.97
N ILE A 143 -15.62 6.38 5.21
CA ILE A 143 -15.51 6.39 3.74
C ILE A 143 -14.52 7.47 3.33
N SER A 144 -13.51 7.09 2.54
CA SER A 144 -12.38 7.93 2.16
C SER A 144 -12.55 8.56 0.78
N PHE A 145 -12.13 9.82 0.66
CA PHE A 145 -12.19 10.64 -0.55
C PHE A 145 -10.88 11.42 -0.73
N ALA A 146 -10.51 11.65 -1.99
CA ALA A 146 -9.35 12.47 -2.31
C ALA A 146 -9.60 13.98 -2.13
N SER A 147 -10.87 14.42 -2.20
CA SER A 147 -11.24 15.83 -2.14
C SER A 147 -12.37 16.12 -1.15
N ASP A 148 -12.37 17.34 -0.61
CA ASP A 148 -13.48 17.83 0.24
C ASP A 148 -14.79 17.90 -0.56
N ALA A 149 -14.73 18.26 -1.84
CA ALA A 149 -15.91 18.40 -2.69
C ALA A 149 -16.65 17.06 -2.83
N ASP A 150 -15.91 15.96 -3.09
CA ASP A 150 -16.49 14.63 -3.21
C ASP A 150 -17.05 14.13 -1.88
N ALA A 151 -16.30 14.36 -0.78
CA ALA A 151 -16.78 14.04 0.56
C ALA A 151 -18.08 14.77 0.92
N GLN A 152 -18.17 16.07 0.62
CA GLN A 152 -19.38 16.86 0.86
C GLN A 152 -20.55 16.41 -0.03
N ALA A 153 -20.29 16.13 -1.31
CA ALA A 153 -21.32 15.57 -2.20
C ALA A 153 -21.87 14.24 -1.67
N PHE A 154 -20.99 13.39 -1.15
CA PHE A 154 -21.38 12.13 -0.51
C PHE A 154 -22.22 12.37 0.77
N VAL A 155 -21.81 13.31 1.62
CA VAL A 155 -22.57 13.69 2.85
C VAL A 155 -23.98 14.13 2.50
N GLN A 156 -24.17 14.93 1.44
CA GLN A 156 -25.50 15.36 1.00
C GLN A 156 -26.41 14.19 0.63
N GLN A 157 -25.83 13.11 0.07
CA GLN A 157 -26.59 11.95 -0.39
C GLN A 157 -26.80 10.90 0.70
N GLN A 158 -25.77 10.65 1.52
CA GLN A 158 -25.71 9.51 2.45
C GLN A 158 -25.71 9.91 3.92
N GLY A 159 -25.63 11.20 4.21
CA GLY A 159 -25.46 11.69 5.58
C GLY A 159 -24.04 11.50 6.09
N GLY A 160 -23.88 11.67 7.40
CA GLY A 160 -22.58 11.59 8.05
C GLY A 160 -21.89 12.95 8.14
N ARG A 161 -20.62 12.94 8.53
CA ARG A 161 -19.76 14.11 8.71
C ARG A 161 -18.42 13.90 8.06
N ALA A 162 -18.00 14.85 7.22
CA ALA A 162 -16.67 14.87 6.64
C ALA A 162 -15.64 15.40 7.66
N LEU A 163 -14.52 14.71 7.78
CA LEU A 163 -13.41 14.99 8.69
C LEU A 163 -12.08 14.78 7.96
N ARG A 164 -11.11 15.62 8.28
CA ARG A 164 -9.70 15.38 7.93
C ARG A 164 -9.12 14.32 8.87
N PHE A 165 -8.07 13.63 8.43
CA PHE A 165 -7.37 12.63 9.25
C PHE A 165 -7.03 13.16 10.66
N ALA A 166 -6.50 14.39 10.76
CA ALA A 166 -6.12 15.00 12.02
C ALA A 166 -7.30 15.28 13.00
N GLU A 167 -8.53 15.25 12.51
CA GLU A 167 -9.75 15.47 13.31
C GLU A 167 -10.35 14.16 13.82
N ILE A 168 -9.86 13.01 13.33
CA ILE A 168 -10.35 11.69 13.73
C ILE A 168 -9.68 11.30 15.05
N GLN A 169 -10.50 11.02 16.04
CA GLN A 169 -10.03 10.53 17.34
C GLN A 169 -10.17 9.00 17.42
N PRO A 170 -9.33 8.30 18.18
CA PRO A 170 -9.41 6.85 18.35
C PRO A 170 -10.81 6.33 18.68
N ALA A 171 -11.52 7.03 19.57
CA ALA A 171 -12.88 6.66 19.97
C ALA A 171 -13.92 6.72 18.83
N MET A 172 -13.63 7.42 17.73
CA MET A 172 -14.54 7.51 16.58
C MET A 172 -14.42 6.30 15.65
N VAL A 173 -13.33 5.54 15.76
CA VAL A 173 -12.98 4.38 14.93
C VAL A 173 -12.70 3.14 15.79
N ASP A 174 -13.24 3.13 17.00
CA ASP A 174 -13.14 2.00 17.92
C ASP A 174 -13.93 0.80 17.37
N LEU A 175 -13.25 -0.33 17.22
CA LEU A 175 -13.82 -1.58 16.70
C LEU A 175 -14.60 -2.36 17.74
N SER A 176 -14.48 -2.03 19.03
CA SER A 176 -15.16 -2.73 20.13
C SER A 176 -16.68 -2.59 20.10
N GLY A 177 -17.20 -1.54 19.43
CA GLY A 177 -18.63 -1.27 19.29
C GLY A 177 -19.36 -2.19 18.30
N GLY A 178 -18.67 -2.91 17.42
CA GLY A 178 -19.29 -3.80 16.43
C GLY A 178 -20.09 -4.93 17.04
N ALA A 179 -19.65 -5.47 18.16
CA ALA A 179 -20.33 -6.56 18.88
C ALA A 179 -21.56 -6.10 19.69
N GLN A 180 -21.70 -4.79 19.97
CA GLN A 180 -22.80 -4.28 20.80
C GLN A 180 -24.02 -3.81 19.99
N GLN A 181 -23.91 -3.70 18.67
CA GLN A 181 -25.04 -3.29 17.82
C GLN A 181 -25.88 -4.45 17.28
N ASP A 182 -25.50 -5.68 17.55
CA ASP A 182 -26.23 -6.89 17.11
C ASP A 182 -27.22 -7.42 18.16
N THR A 183 -27.73 -6.55 19.04
CA THR A 183 -28.81 -6.88 19.99
C THR A 183 -30.19 -6.79 19.35
N ARG A 184 -30.34 -7.17 18.07
CA ARG A 184 -31.63 -7.37 17.40
C ARG A 184 -31.71 -8.79 16.86
N MET A 185 -31.68 -9.74 17.75
CA MET A 185 -32.27 -11.05 17.54
C MET A 185 -33.45 -11.24 18.49
#